data_03eed25406d91e950bf5006b0acd07eb
#
_entry.id   03eed25406d91e950bf5006b0acd07eb
#
_cell.length_a   1.000
_cell.length_b   1.000
_cell.length_c   1.000
_cell.angle_alpha   90.00
_cell.angle_beta   90.00
_cell.angle_gamma   90.00
#
_symmetry.space_group_name_H-M   'P 1'
#
loop_
_entity.id
_entity.type
_entity.pdbx_description
1 polymer ?
#
loop_
_entity_poly.entity_id
_entity_poly.type
_entity_poly.pdbx_seq_one_letter_code
_entity_poly.pdbx_strand_id
1 'polypeptide(L)'
;MKIQYGMKAAPLYMEQLKDRIDKFKQLKSNPIIELHLFSETDILDKKGLEICLENCESIKRYQPRFIVHFPYQSIPGRIFDPLVDGDESVLKALDFTKTIKADSIVVHRYCCLERKYSFDEAEQLFNQRLEGWANEAKQRNLSVFVENCGFLWLPSYFKTSFVVSPLDHFFPWEIRRFNAFLEAEGIDNVFPIIDIAHATLSINMLRLWYKFREFRSDKRFANITMAEEKESQSLTIDDFIKEAQSPYLHISDSVLFRDNDKYPKNIDIYLKSEGLTLGRGNIDFDGIMNIILDNQIDTTFILEIDPIDGNQNNNTAQLEGVKALLNIQKKIIKERHEKCRAL
;
A
#
# COMPACT_ATOMS: atom_id res chain seq x y z
N MET A 1 3.69 16.77 -15.12
CA MET A 1 3.00 15.89 -14.17
C MET A 1 2.23 14.80 -14.89
N LYS A 2 2.42 13.56 -14.49
CA LYS A 2 1.81 12.38 -15.09
C LYS A 2 1.08 11.56 -14.00
N ILE A 3 -0.23 11.39 -14.16
CA ILE A 3 -1.03 10.50 -13.33
C ILE A 3 -1.40 9.27 -14.17
N GLN A 4 -1.11 8.09 -13.66
CA GLN A 4 -1.42 6.81 -14.29
C GLN A 4 -2.35 6.01 -13.37
N TYR A 5 -3.02 5.01 -13.93
CA TYR A 5 -3.95 4.15 -13.21
C TYR A 5 -3.64 2.69 -13.51
N GLY A 6 -3.57 1.88 -12.47
CA GLY A 6 -3.31 0.45 -12.55
C GLY A 6 -4.32 -0.36 -11.74
N MET A 7 -4.23 -1.66 -11.86
CA MET A 7 -5.11 -2.62 -11.17
C MET A 7 -4.29 -3.77 -10.62
N LYS A 8 -4.69 -4.31 -9.46
CA LYS A 8 -4.07 -5.52 -8.90
C LYS A 8 -4.60 -6.80 -9.55
N ALA A 9 -3.74 -7.80 -9.65
CA ALA A 9 -4.08 -9.17 -10.04
C ALA A 9 -3.07 -10.17 -9.48
N ALA A 10 -3.49 -11.40 -9.19
CA ALA A 10 -2.57 -12.45 -8.81
C ALA A 10 -2.02 -13.16 -10.05
N PRO A 11 -0.68 -13.25 -10.23
CA PRO A 11 -0.09 -13.86 -11.41
C PRO A 11 -0.32 -15.38 -11.48
N LEU A 12 -0.65 -16.01 -10.36
CA LEU A 12 -0.99 -17.45 -10.29
C LEU A 12 -2.30 -17.76 -11.04
N TYR A 13 -3.18 -16.78 -11.23
CA TYR A 13 -4.50 -16.95 -11.82
C TYR A 13 -4.62 -16.22 -13.17
N MET A 14 -4.53 -16.96 -14.27
CA MET A 14 -4.63 -16.42 -15.63
C MET A 14 -5.89 -15.59 -15.88
N GLU A 15 -7.01 -16.02 -15.29
CA GLU A 15 -8.31 -15.36 -15.44
C GLU A 15 -8.26 -13.92 -14.90
N GLN A 16 -7.56 -13.68 -13.80
CA GLN A 16 -7.40 -12.33 -13.26
C GLN A 16 -6.60 -11.44 -14.21
N LEU A 17 -5.50 -11.96 -14.76
CA LEU A 17 -4.67 -11.21 -15.70
C LEU A 17 -5.46 -10.86 -16.97
N LYS A 18 -6.20 -11.81 -17.54
CA LYS A 18 -7.06 -11.56 -18.70
C LYS A 18 -8.12 -10.53 -18.41
N ASP A 19 -8.78 -10.64 -17.27
CA ASP A 19 -9.80 -9.69 -16.82
C ASP A 19 -9.25 -8.26 -16.76
N ARG A 20 -8.05 -8.06 -16.18
CA ARG A 20 -7.42 -6.73 -16.12
C ARG A 20 -7.06 -6.20 -17.52
N ILE A 21 -6.53 -7.05 -18.39
CA ILE A 21 -6.26 -6.68 -19.79
C ILE A 21 -7.53 -6.20 -20.49
N ASP A 22 -8.64 -6.93 -20.32
CA ASP A 22 -9.91 -6.56 -20.97
C ASP A 22 -10.50 -5.26 -20.42
N LYS A 23 -10.31 -4.98 -19.12
CA LYS A 23 -10.68 -3.72 -18.51
C LYS A 23 -9.84 -2.54 -19.06
N PHE A 24 -8.53 -2.73 -19.24
CA PHE A 24 -7.68 -1.71 -19.87
C PHE A 24 -8.03 -1.45 -21.33
N LYS A 25 -8.47 -2.48 -22.09
CA LYS A 25 -9.02 -2.25 -23.45
C LYS A 25 -10.27 -1.37 -23.42
N GLN A 26 -11.17 -1.56 -22.44
CA GLN A 26 -12.34 -0.69 -22.26
C GLN A 26 -11.95 0.75 -21.92
N LEU A 27 -10.89 0.95 -21.14
CA LEU A 27 -10.34 2.27 -20.80
C LEU A 27 -9.55 2.90 -21.95
N LYS A 28 -9.24 2.14 -23.00
CA LYS A 28 -8.37 2.54 -24.13
C LYS A 28 -7.01 3.06 -23.65
N SER A 29 -6.44 2.39 -22.67
CA SER A 29 -5.15 2.74 -22.07
C SER A 29 -4.23 1.52 -21.99
N ASN A 30 -2.92 1.78 -21.89
CA ASN A 30 -1.96 0.71 -21.68
C ASN A 30 -2.15 0.06 -20.32
N PRO A 31 -2.09 -1.27 -20.22
CA PRO A 31 -2.26 -1.96 -18.95
C PRO A 31 -1.12 -1.65 -17.97
N ILE A 32 -1.48 -1.31 -16.73
CA ILE A 32 -0.56 -1.28 -15.59
C ILE A 32 -1.13 -2.26 -14.58
N ILE A 33 -0.40 -3.33 -14.32
CA ILE A 33 -0.87 -4.43 -13.48
C ILE A 33 0.13 -4.64 -12.34
N GLU A 34 -0.36 -4.48 -11.13
CA GLU A 34 0.37 -4.93 -9.96
C GLU A 34 0.09 -6.40 -9.72
N LEU A 35 1.15 -7.16 -9.67
CA LEU A 35 1.12 -8.62 -9.50
C LEU A 35 1.25 -8.96 -8.02
N HIS A 36 0.15 -9.30 -7.38
CA HIS A 36 0.13 -9.71 -5.99
C HIS A 36 0.55 -11.18 -5.84
N LEU A 37 1.69 -11.38 -5.23
CA LEU A 37 2.12 -12.67 -4.72
C LEU A 37 1.51 -12.84 -3.33
N PHE A 38 0.61 -13.79 -3.14
CA PHE A 38 -0.11 -13.93 -1.85
C PHE A 38 0.72 -14.62 -0.78
N SER A 39 1.57 -15.56 -1.18
CA SER A 39 2.41 -16.35 -0.29
C SER A 39 3.79 -16.56 -0.87
N GLU A 40 4.79 -16.75 -0.02
CA GLU A 40 6.14 -17.14 -0.44
C GLU A 40 6.11 -18.43 -1.29
N THR A 41 5.12 -19.30 -1.09
CA THR A 41 4.96 -20.51 -1.90
C THR A 41 4.71 -20.22 -3.38
N ASP A 42 4.18 -19.02 -3.72
CA ASP A 42 3.95 -18.62 -5.12
C ASP A 42 5.28 -18.49 -5.91
N ILE A 43 6.38 -18.22 -5.21
CA ILE A 43 7.72 -18.03 -5.81
C ILE A 43 8.78 -19.01 -5.33
N LEU A 44 8.64 -19.59 -4.14
CA LEU A 44 9.57 -20.59 -3.62
C LEU A 44 9.24 -21.98 -4.18
N ASP A 45 7.96 -22.30 -4.40
CA ASP A 45 7.57 -23.52 -5.06
C ASP A 45 7.82 -23.42 -6.57
N LYS A 46 8.56 -24.39 -7.11
CA LYS A 46 8.94 -24.43 -8.53
C LYS A 46 7.73 -24.36 -9.45
N LYS A 47 6.67 -25.11 -9.12
CA LYS A 47 5.45 -25.15 -9.95
C LYS A 47 4.67 -23.83 -9.87
N GLY A 48 4.57 -23.22 -8.69
CA GLY A 48 3.97 -21.91 -8.51
C GLY A 48 4.67 -20.84 -9.34
N LEU A 49 6.01 -20.79 -9.25
CA LEU A 49 6.83 -19.87 -10.01
C LEU A 49 6.68 -20.08 -11.54
N GLU A 50 6.72 -21.33 -12.02
CA GLU A 50 6.52 -21.64 -13.44
C GLU A 50 5.17 -21.14 -13.95
N ILE A 51 4.07 -21.38 -13.21
CA ILE A 51 2.73 -20.89 -13.56
C ILE A 51 2.70 -19.35 -13.61
N CYS A 52 3.26 -18.67 -12.62
CA CYS A 52 3.31 -17.22 -12.60
C CYS A 52 4.07 -16.65 -13.83
N LEU A 53 5.21 -17.23 -14.17
CA LEU A 53 6.00 -16.83 -15.34
C LEU A 53 5.26 -17.08 -16.66
N GLU A 54 4.67 -18.25 -16.85
CA GLU A 54 3.90 -18.61 -18.06
C GLU A 54 2.68 -17.67 -18.22
N ASN A 55 1.98 -17.39 -17.14
CA ASN A 55 0.85 -16.50 -17.16
C ASN A 55 1.23 -15.07 -17.54
N CYS A 56 2.31 -14.53 -16.99
CA CYS A 56 2.83 -13.20 -17.35
C CYS A 56 3.28 -13.16 -18.82
N GLU A 57 3.99 -14.19 -19.30
CA GLU A 57 4.43 -14.25 -20.70
C GLU A 57 3.26 -14.30 -21.68
N SER A 58 2.19 -15.02 -21.36
CA SER A 58 1.01 -15.16 -22.24
C SER A 58 0.29 -13.85 -22.53
N ILE A 59 0.35 -12.87 -21.62
CA ILE A 59 -0.27 -11.54 -21.78
C ILE A 59 0.72 -10.47 -22.25
N LYS A 60 1.98 -10.79 -22.43
CA LYS A 60 3.05 -9.84 -22.82
C LYS A 60 2.79 -9.14 -24.16
N ARG A 61 2.05 -9.77 -25.08
CA ARG A 61 1.61 -9.16 -26.35
C ARG A 61 0.77 -7.88 -26.17
N TYR A 62 0.18 -7.67 -25.00
CA TYR A 62 -0.56 -6.45 -24.65
C TYR A 62 0.33 -5.37 -24.05
N GLN A 63 1.64 -5.61 -23.95
CA GLN A 63 2.65 -4.69 -23.41
C GLN A 63 2.28 -4.10 -22.02
N PRO A 64 1.90 -4.94 -21.05
CA PRO A 64 1.60 -4.45 -19.73
C PRO A 64 2.89 -3.93 -19.05
N ARG A 65 2.77 -2.83 -18.32
CA ARG A 65 3.74 -2.46 -17.30
C ARG A 65 3.39 -3.27 -16.06
N PHE A 66 4.35 -4.04 -15.56
CA PHE A 66 4.21 -4.80 -14.34
C PHE A 66 4.91 -4.13 -13.17
N ILE A 67 4.30 -4.26 -12.01
CA ILE A 67 4.87 -3.99 -10.68
C ILE A 67 4.62 -5.27 -9.89
N VAL A 68 5.53 -5.68 -9.03
CA VAL A 68 5.35 -6.89 -8.22
C VAL A 68 5.08 -6.48 -6.79
N HIS A 69 4.02 -7.00 -6.21
CA HIS A 69 3.77 -6.89 -4.78
C HIS A 69 4.30 -8.14 -4.07
N PHE A 70 5.25 -7.97 -3.17
CA PHE A 70 5.85 -9.04 -2.39
C PHE A 70 4.78 -9.75 -1.53
N PRO A 71 4.90 -11.06 -1.31
CA PRO A 71 3.94 -11.79 -0.50
C PRO A 71 3.80 -11.22 0.90
N TYR A 72 2.57 -10.99 1.33
CA TYR A 72 2.31 -10.62 2.72
C TYR A 72 2.26 -11.84 3.66
N GLN A 73 2.21 -13.07 3.11
CA GLN A 73 2.25 -14.30 3.89
C GLN A 73 3.50 -15.12 3.58
N SER A 74 4.19 -15.60 4.60
CA SER A 74 5.25 -16.58 4.44
C SER A 74 4.70 -17.96 4.06
N ILE A 75 3.69 -18.42 4.80
CA ILE A 75 2.86 -19.59 4.49
C ILE A 75 1.39 -19.18 4.64
N PRO A 76 0.44 -19.92 4.06
CA PRO A 76 -0.97 -19.63 4.24
C PRO A 76 -1.35 -19.46 5.72
N GLY A 77 -1.85 -18.28 6.09
CA GLY A 77 -2.26 -17.93 7.44
C GLY A 77 -1.16 -17.40 8.38
N ARG A 78 0.09 -17.26 7.90
CA ARG A 78 1.18 -16.62 8.65
C ARG A 78 1.72 -15.43 7.86
N ILE A 79 1.72 -14.24 8.44
CA ILE A 79 2.27 -13.04 7.82
C ILE A 79 3.80 -13.16 7.72
N PHE A 80 4.34 -12.71 6.59
CA PHE A 80 5.78 -12.59 6.40
C PHE A 80 6.35 -11.52 7.34
N ASP A 81 7.34 -11.91 8.12
CA ASP A 81 8.05 -10.99 9.02
C ASP A 81 9.49 -10.82 8.52
N PRO A 82 9.85 -9.65 7.96
CA PRO A 82 11.19 -9.39 7.44
C PRO A 82 12.32 -9.63 8.45
N LEU A 83 12.03 -9.59 9.74
CA LEU A 83 13.05 -9.76 10.77
C LEU A 83 13.24 -11.24 11.22
N VAL A 84 12.29 -12.10 10.88
CA VAL A 84 12.27 -13.50 11.27
C VAL A 84 12.43 -14.43 10.07
N ASP A 85 11.69 -14.14 9.01
CA ASP A 85 11.72 -14.91 7.78
C ASP A 85 12.99 -14.54 6.98
N GLY A 86 13.55 -15.49 6.27
CA GLY A 86 14.82 -15.30 5.57
C GLY A 86 14.70 -14.43 4.32
N ASP A 87 15.84 -14.01 3.80
CA ASP A 87 15.90 -13.18 2.58
C ASP A 87 15.65 -13.96 1.28
N GLU A 88 15.57 -15.30 1.34
CA GLU A 88 15.45 -16.14 0.13
C GLU A 88 14.22 -15.78 -0.70
N SER A 89 13.07 -15.57 -0.07
CA SER A 89 11.84 -15.21 -0.75
C SER A 89 11.93 -13.82 -1.39
N VAL A 90 12.59 -12.86 -0.73
CA VAL A 90 12.80 -11.51 -1.29
C VAL A 90 13.72 -11.60 -2.52
N LEU A 91 14.82 -12.32 -2.45
CA LEU A 91 15.73 -12.51 -3.57
C LEU A 91 15.04 -13.20 -4.74
N LYS A 92 14.23 -14.23 -4.49
CA LYS A 92 13.41 -14.89 -5.51
C LYS A 92 12.38 -13.96 -6.13
N ALA A 93 11.73 -13.13 -5.32
CA ALA A 93 10.78 -12.13 -5.82
C ALA A 93 11.48 -11.09 -6.70
N LEU A 94 12.68 -10.63 -6.35
CA LEU A 94 13.49 -9.74 -7.18
C LEU A 94 13.89 -10.42 -8.52
N ASP A 95 14.26 -11.68 -8.49
CA ASP A 95 14.58 -12.46 -9.72
C ASP A 95 13.34 -12.65 -10.61
N PHE A 96 12.18 -12.94 -10.01
CA PHE A 96 10.89 -12.99 -10.70
C PHE A 96 10.57 -11.64 -11.35
N THR A 97 10.66 -10.55 -10.58
CA THR A 97 10.41 -9.17 -11.02
C THR A 97 11.26 -8.81 -12.24
N LYS A 98 12.57 -9.11 -12.19
CA LYS A 98 13.48 -8.92 -13.31
C LYS A 98 13.12 -9.76 -14.53
N THR A 99 12.76 -11.03 -14.31
CA THR A 99 12.46 -11.99 -15.39
C THR A 99 11.24 -11.57 -16.19
N ILE A 100 10.20 -11.11 -15.55
CA ILE A 100 8.98 -10.60 -16.21
C ILE A 100 9.13 -9.18 -16.75
N LYS A 101 10.28 -8.53 -16.51
CA LYS A 101 10.59 -7.14 -16.87
C LYS A 101 9.68 -6.12 -16.18
N ALA A 102 9.27 -6.38 -14.95
CA ALA A 102 8.72 -5.37 -14.07
C ALA A 102 9.82 -4.37 -13.67
N ASP A 103 9.42 -3.16 -13.27
CA ASP A 103 10.36 -2.09 -12.91
C ASP A 103 10.56 -1.95 -11.39
N SER A 104 9.69 -2.56 -10.60
CA SER A 104 9.68 -2.36 -9.16
C SER A 104 9.01 -3.51 -8.39
N ILE A 105 9.34 -3.56 -7.11
CA ILE A 105 8.72 -4.46 -6.13
C ILE A 105 8.21 -3.63 -4.95
N VAL A 106 7.01 -3.95 -4.48
CA VAL A 106 6.43 -3.41 -3.25
C VAL A 106 6.70 -4.37 -2.10
N VAL A 107 7.15 -3.85 -0.98
CA VAL A 107 7.36 -4.60 0.27
C VAL A 107 6.69 -3.86 1.42
N HIS A 108 6.12 -4.60 2.35
CA HIS A 108 5.54 -4.00 3.55
C HIS A 108 6.63 -3.66 4.58
N ARG A 109 6.50 -2.50 5.22
CA ARG A 109 7.24 -2.13 6.42
C ARG A 109 6.61 -2.83 7.63
N TYR A 110 6.65 -4.14 7.61
CA TYR A 110 6.01 -4.97 8.61
C TYR A 110 7.06 -5.78 9.38
N CYS A 111 6.90 -5.90 10.69
CA CYS A 111 7.80 -6.73 11.48
C CYS A 111 7.21 -7.11 12.83
N CYS A 112 7.74 -8.17 13.39
CA CYS A 112 7.59 -8.57 14.79
C CYS A 112 6.17 -8.79 15.30
N LEU A 113 5.48 -9.75 14.70
CA LEU A 113 4.20 -10.28 15.25
C LEU A 113 4.32 -10.81 16.69
N GLU A 114 5.52 -11.20 17.10
CA GLU A 114 5.77 -11.81 18.42
C GLU A 114 6.18 -10.78 19.48
N ARG A 115 6.17 -9.49 19.19
CA ARG A 115 6.52 -8.42 20.14
C ARG A 115 7.90 -8.55 20.81
N LYS A 116 8.88 -9.05 20.06
CA LYS A 116 10.24 -9.26 20.60
C LYS A 116 11.06 -7.99 20.67
N TYR A 117 10.73 -6.98 19.84
CA TYR A 117 11.53 -5.79 19.64
C TYR A 117 10.81 -4.54 20.13
N SER A 118 11.56 -3.58 20.63
CA SER A 118 11.10 -2.19 20.72
C SER A 118 10.92 -1.59 19.33
N PHE A 119 10.29 -0.42 19.25
CA PHE A 119 10.15 0.30 17.98
C PHE A 119 11.52 0.57 17.34
N ASP A 120 12.45 1.14 18.11
CA ASP A 120 13.78 1.53 17.62
C ASP A 120 14.60 0.32 17.15
N GLU A 121 14.56 -0.78 17.89
CA GLU A 121 15.23 -2.03 17.49
C GLU A 121 14.62 -2.59 16.18
N ALA A 122 13.29 -2.60 16.08
CA ALA A 122 12.60 -3.08 14.89
C ALA A 122 12.91 -2.20 13.67
N GLU A 123 12.90 -0.88 13.83
CA GLU A 123 13.23 0.08 12.78
C GLU A 123 14.67 -0.10 12.31
N GLN A 124 15.62 -0.19 13.23
CA GLN A 124 17.03 -0.40 12.90
C GLN A 124 17.25 -1.73 12.13
N LEU A 125 16.67 -2.82 12.61
CA LEU A 125 16.79 -4.13 11.96
C LEU A 125 16.13 -4.15 10.59
N PHE A 126 14.94 -3.54 10.46
CA PHE A 126 14.28 -3.41 9.16
C PHE A 126 15.14 -2.63 8.16
N ASN A 127 15.66 -1.48 8.59
CA ASN A 127 16.51 -0.64 7.75
C ASN A 127 17.78 -1.37 7.29
N GLN A 128 18.43 -2.15 8.17
CA GLN A 128 19.58 -2.98 7.79
C GLN A 128 19.24 -4.03 6.73
N ARG A 129 18.08 -4.69 6.86
CA ARG A 129 17.63 -5.65 5.85
C ARG A 129 17.29 -4.97 4.53
N LEU A 130 16.59 -3.83 4.62
CA LEU A 130 16.20 -3.05 3.46
C LEU A 130 17.39 -2.56 2.64
N GLU A 131 18.48 -2.17 3.30
CA GLU A 131 19.74 -1.81 2.63
C GLU A 131 20.27 -2.99 1.77
N GLY A 132 20.26 -4.20 2.31
CA GLY A 132 20.61 -5.41 1.57
C GLY A 132 19.70 -5.63 0.36
N TRP A 133 18.39 -5.52 0.55
CA TRP A 133 17.40 -5.68 -0.54
C TRP A 133 17.51 -4.57 -1.59
N ALA A 134 17.78 -3.33 -1.17
CA ALA A 134 17.99 -2.21 -2.08
C ALA A 134 19.21 -2.43 -2.99
N ASN A 135 20.31 -2.92 -2.42
CA ASN A 135 21.51 -3.26 -3.18
C ASN A 135 21.25 -4.39 -4.20
N GLU A 136 20.56 -5.45 -3.80
CA GLU A 136 20.17 -6.55 -4.68
C GLU A 136 19.19 -6.10 -5.79
N ALA A 137 18.24 -5.22 -5.45
CA ALA A 137 17.34 -4.62 -6.42
C ALA A 137 18.09 -3.72 -7.42
N LYS A 138 19.03 -2.90 -6.93
CA LYS A 138 19.84 -1.99 -7.76
C LYS A 138 20.67 -2.75 -8.79
N GLN A 139 21.27 -3.90 -8.41
CA GLN A 139 21.98 -4.78 -9.34
C GLN A 139 21.08 -5.34 -10.46
N ARG A 140 19.77 -5.40 -10.20
CA ARG A 140 18.75 -5.86 -11.16
C ARG A 140 18.09 -4.70 -11.92
N ASN A 141 18.46 -3.45 -11.65
CA ASN A 141 17.82 -2.21 -12.13
C ASN A 141 16.34 -2.13 -11.71
N LEU A 142 16.05 -2.46 -10.46
CA LEU A 142 14.71 -2.41 -9.86
C LEU A 142 14.64 -1.34 -8.77
N SER A 143 13.45 -0.77 -8.61
CA SER A 143 13.09 0.02 -7.45
C SER A 143 12.38 -0.82 -6.39
N VAL A 144 12.54 -0.43 -5.12
CA VAL A 144 11.82 -1.03 -3.99
C VAL A 144 10.86 0.03 -3.44
N PHE A 145 9.60 -0.31 -3.37
CA PHE A 145 8.58 0.51 -2.73
C PHE A 145 8.25 -0.04 -1.35
N VAL A 146 8.36 0.79 -0.33
CA VAL A 146 8.08 0.41 1.07
C VAL A 146 6.74 0.98 1.47
N GLU A 147 5.79 0.10 1.73
CA GLU A 147 4.40 0.42 1.99
C GLU A 147 4.06 0.45 3.48
N ASN A 148 3.16 1.38 3.87
CA ASN A 148 2.47 1.33 5.14
C ASN A 148 1.45 0.18 5.14
N CYS A 149 1.45 -0.63 6.20
CA CYS A 149 0.52 -1.78 6.31
C CYS A 149 -0.80 -1.45 6.99
N GLY A 150 -0.89 -0.26 7.59
CA GLY A 150 -2.04 0.07 8.41
C GLY A 150 -2.20 -0.87 9.61
N PHE A 151 -3.40 -0.89 10.14
CA PHE A 151 -3.74 -1.71 11.29
C PHE A 151 -4.27 -3.08 10.85
N LEU A 152 -3.41 -4.09 10.91
CA LEU A 152 -3.84 -5.46 10.66
C LEU A 152 -4.44 -6.08 11.94
N TRP A 153 -5.74 -6.29 11.91
CA TRP A 153 -6.45 -7.11 12.88
C TRP A 153 -6.39 -8.58 12.42
N LEU A 154 -5.63 -9.40 13.12
CA LEU A 154 -5.58 -10.85 12.89
C LEU A 154 -6.19 -11.61 14.08
N PRO A 155 -7.50 -11.85 14.10
CA PRO A 155 -8.19 -12.47 15.23
C PRO A 155 -7.67 -13.87 15.55
N SER A 156 -7.13 -14.59 14.56
CA SER A 156 -6.61 -15.95 14.71
C SER A 156 -5.31 -16.04 15.49
N TYR A 157 -4.52 -14.99 15.51
CA TYR A 157 -3.23 -14.95 16.21
C TYR A 157 -3.32 -14.49 17.67
N PHE A 158 -4.36 -13.73 18.03
CA PHE A 158 -4.44 -13.05 19.31
C PHE A 158 -5.83 -13.16 19.90
N LYS A 159 -5.96 -13.91 20.97
CA LYS A 159 -7.23 -14.05 21.69
C LYS A 159 -7.70 -12.77 22.39
N THR A 160 -6.86 -11.78 22.57
CA THR A 160 -7.15 -10.63 23.45
C THR A 160 -6.54 -9.30 23.05
N SER A 161 -5.87 -9.14 21.91
CA SER A 161 -5.25 -7.87 21.60
C SER A 161 -4.92 -7.71 20.12
N PHE A 162 -4.90 -6.48 19.70
CA PHE A 162 -4.47 -6.01 18.40
C PHE A 162 -3.10 -6.58 18.04
N VAL A 163 -2.96 -7.08 16.83
CA VAL A 163 -1.66 -7.42 16.28
C VAL A 163 -0.90 -6.15 16.08
N VAL A 164 0.31 -6.17 16.54
CA VAL A 164 1.10 -4.98 16.59
C VAL A 164 2.45 -5.27 15.99
N SER A 165 2.61 -4.85 14.76
CA SER A 165 3.93 -4.49 14.31
C SER A 165 4.21 -3.06 14.78
N PRO A 166 5.33 -2.79 15.44
CA PRO A 166 5.68 -1.43 15.81
C PRO A 166 5.90 -0.52 14.59
N LEU A 167 6.10 -1.09 13.40
CA LEU A 167 6.39 -0.35 12.16
C LEU A 167 5.20 -0.22 11.20
N ASP A 168 3.99 -0.68 11.58
CA ASP A 168 2.84 -0.76 10.66
C ASP A 168 2.41 0.58 10.07
N HIS A 169 2.36 1.60 10.93
CA HIS A 169 1.61 2.80 10.59
C HIS A 169 2.29 3.67 9.56
N PHE A 170 3.62 3.75 9.61
CA PHE A 170 4.43 4.60 8.76
C PHE A 170 3.89 6.03 8.71
N PHE A 171 3.69 6.62 9.90
CA PHE A 171 3.20 7.99 10.06
C PHE A 171 4.10 9.01 9.36
N PRO A 172 3.63 10.21 9.03
CA PRO A 172 4.43 11.23 8.35
C PRO A 172 5.77 11.51 9.00
N TRP A 173 5.84 11.55 10.34
CA TRP A 173 7.11 11.71 11.06
C TRP A 173 8.05 10.51 10.92
N GLU A 174 7.51 9.30 10.77
CA GLU A 174 8.30 8.09 10.48
C GLU A 174 8.78 8.08 9.04
N ILE A 175 7.97 8.54 8.09
CA ILE A 175 8.36 8.72 6.69
C ILE A 175 9.52 9.72 6.59
N ARG A 176 9.49 10.84 7.33
CA ARG A 176 10.61 11.79 7.40
C ARG A 176 11.90 11.14 7.89
N ARG A 177 11.83 10.35 8.98
CA ARG A 177 12.99 9.60 9.49
C ARG A 177 13.52 8.60 8.46
N PHE A 178 12.60 7.90 7.79
CA PHE A 178 12.93 6.94 6.75
C PHE A 178 13.61 7.61 5.55
N ASN A 179 13.09 8.72 5.06
CA ASN A 179 13.71 9.48 3.98
C ASN A 179 15.10 10.00 4.37
N ALA A 180 15.26 10.48 5.61
CA ALA A 180 16.56 10.90 6.12
C ALA A 180 17.57 9.73 6.21
N PHE A 181 17.11 8.54 6.58
CA PHE A 181 17.92 7.31 6.54
C PHE A 181 18.36 6.98 5.11
N LEU A 182 17.44 6.97 4.14
CA LEU A 182 17.76 6.68 2.74
C LEU A 182 18.78 7.66 2.18
N GLU A 183 18.64 8.95 2.49
CA GLU A 183 19.58 9.99 2.08
C GLU A 183 20.98 9.79 2.73
N ALA A 184 21.02 9.50 4.02
CA ALA A 184 22.26 9.29 4.77
C ALA A 184 23.07 8.08 4.26
N GLU A 185 22.37 7.00 3.89
CA GLU A 185 22.99 5.77 3.35
C GLU A 185 23.18 5.82 1.81
N GLY A 186 22.76 6.89 1.14
CA GLY A 186 22.88 7.03 -0.32
C GLY A 186 22.04 6.03 -1.11
N ILE A 187 20.89 5.63 -0.55
CA ILE A 187 19.96 4.68 -1.18
C ILE A 187 19.01 5.47 -2.06
N ASP A 188 19.11 5.33 -3.37
CA ASP A 188 18.40 6.11 -4.38
C ASP A 188 17.31 5.33 -5.15
N ASN A 189 17.18 4.04 -4.87
CA ASN A 189 16.21 3.15 -5.53
C ASN A 189 15.12 2.62 -4.59
N VAL A 190 14.98 3.21 -3.39
CA VAL A 190 13.94 2.89 -2.42
C VAL A 190 13.06 4.10 -2.19
N PHE A 191 11.75 3.90 -2.16
CA PHE A 191 10.77 4.97 -2.00
C PHE A 191 9.66 4.54 -1.03
N PRO A 192 9.23 5.42 -0.10
CA PRO A 192 8.01 5.18 0.66
C PRO A 192 6.80 5.30 -0.27
N ILE A 193 5.84 4.41 -0.11
CA ILE A 193 4.55 4.50 -0.77
C ILE A 193 3.43 4.45 0.26
N ILE A 194 2.26 4.97 -0.14
CA ILE A 194 1.10 5.04 0.74
C ILE A 194 -0.05 4.25 0.16
N ASP A 195 -0.54 3.29 0.92
CA ASP A 195 -1.91 2.80 0.80
C ASP A 195 -2.83 3.74 1.58
N ILE A 196 -3.82 4.29 0.89
CA ILE A 196 -4.75 5.29 1.44
C ILE A 196 -5.67 4.68 2.49
N ALA A 197 -6.11 3.43 2.30
CA ALA A 197 -6.93 2.75 3.29
C ALA A 197 -6.11 2.43 4.54
N HIS A 198 -4.87 1.95 4.39
CA HIS A 198 -3.97 1.70 5.52
C HIS A 198 -3.64 2.97 6.32
N ALA A 199 -3.40 4.09 5.62
CA ALA A 199 -3.25 5.40 6.29
C ALA A 199 -4.52 5.77 7.07
N THR A 200 -5.70 5.52 6.49
CA THR A 200 -6.99 5.75 7.18
C THR A 200 -7.13 4.90 8.43
N LEU A 201 -6.80 3.61 8.36
CA LEU A 201 -6.84 2.70 9.52
C LEU A 201 -5.88 3.18 10.62
N SER A 202 -4.68 3.64 10.23
CA SER A 202 -3.68 4.18 11.18
C SER A 202 -4.18 5.45 11.87
N ILE A 203 -4.78 6.37 11.13
CA ILE A 203 -5.42 7.58 11.68
C ILE A 203 -6.57 7.20 12.62
N ASN A 204 -7.40 6.24 12.24
CA ASN A 204 -8.51 5.76 13.07
C ASN A 204 -8.02 5.23 14.40
N MET A 205 -6.99 4.36 14.39
CA MET A 205 -6.41 3.83 15.61
C MET A 205 -5.87 4.92 16.52
N LEU A 206 -5.16 5.88 15.96
CA LEU A 206 -4.60 7.00 16.72
C LEU A 206 -5.71 7.84 17.37
N ARG A 207 -6.77 8.17 16.62
CA ARG A 207 -7.93 8.90 17.14
C ARG A 207 -8.68 8.13 18.22
N LEU A 208 -8.86 6.81 18.04
CA LEU A 208 -9.46 5.93 19.05
C LEU A 208 -8.59 5.87 20.30
N TRP A 209 -7.26 5.80 20.15
CA TRP A 209 -6.31 5.80 21.26
C TRP A 209 -6.39 7.09 22.10
N TYR A 210 -6.51 8.26 21.46
CA TYR A 210 -6.71 9.51 22.18
C TYR A 210 -8.08 9.60 22.85
N LYS A 211 -9.11 9.14 22.18
CA LYS A 211 -10.51 9.39 22.58
C LYS A 211 -11.02 8.39 23.60
N PHE A 212 -10.59 7.14 23.56
CA PHE A 212 -11.14 6.06 24.37
C PHE A 212 -10.08 5.33 25.20
N ARG A 213 -10.37 5.22 26.50
CA ARG A 213 -9.42 4.67 27.48
C ARG A 213 -8.99 3.22 27.18
N GLU A 214 -9.87 2.40 26.65
CA GLU A 214 -9.64 0.99 26.31
C GLU A 214 -8.57 0.79 25.24
N PHE A 215 -8.33 1.77 24.36
CA PHE A 215 -7.28 1.70 23.35
C PHE A 215 -5.93 2.22 23.85
N ARG A 216 -5.87 2.90 25.00
CA ARG A 216 -4.62 3.46 25.55
C ARG A 216 -3.60 2.43 26.00
N SER A 217 -4.00 1.16 26.11
CA SER A 217 -3.08 0.05 26.37
C SER A 217 -2.29 -0.39 25.12
N ASP A 218 -2.58 0.15 23.96
CA ASP A 218 -1.86 -0.14 22.73
C ASP A 218 -0.45 0.46 22.79
N LYS A 219 0.55 -0.42 22.84
CA LYS A 219 1.95 -0.04 23.02
C LYS A 219 2.60 0.59 21.80
N ARG A 220 1.97 0.52 20.63
CA ARG A 220 2.49 1.13 19.38
C ARG A 220 2.63 2.64 19.51
N PHE A 221 1.74 3.24 20.31
CA PHE A 221 1.72 4.68 20.53
C PHE A 221 2.51 5.11 21.78
N ALA A 222 3.14 4.17 22.48
CA ALA A 222 3.91 4.46 23.69
C ALA A 222 5.18 5.30 23.42
N ASN A 223 5.68 5.28 22.20
CA ASN A 223 6.90 5.97 21.79
C ASN A 223 6.63 7.29 21.07
N ILE A 224 5.36 7.71 20.95
CA ILE A 224 5.01 9.01 20.37
C ILE A 224 5.58 10.11 21.26
N THR A 225 6.46 10.93 20.71
CA THR A 225 7.03 12.10 21.40
C THR A 225 6.00 13.21 21.55
N MET A 226 6.24 14.18 22.45
CA MET A 226 5.33 15.35 22.59
C MET A 226 5.18 16.16 21.29
N ALA A 227 6.21 16.21 20.45
CA ALA A 227 6.15 16.88 19.16
C ALA A 227 5.25 16.13 18.18
N GLU A 228 5.41 14.81 18.08
CA GLU A 228 4.59 13.91 17.27
C GLU A 228 3.14 13.86 17.80
N GLU A 229 2.95 13.92 19.12
CA GLU A 229 1.62 14.01 19.72
C GLU A 229 0.88 15.28 19.25
N LYS A 230 1.56 16.41 19.19
CA LYS A 230 0.96 17.65 18.68
C LYS A 230 0.62 17.54 17.19
N GLU A 231 1.51 16.97 16.38
CA GLU A 231 1.28 16.74 14.95
C GLU A 231 0.10 15.77 14.73
N SER A 232 0.03 14.72 15.55
CA SER A 232 -0.98 13.67 15.42
C SER A 232 -2.43 14.14 15.65
N GLN A 233 -2.62 15.22 16.40
CA GLN A 233 -3.96 15.78 16.68
C GLN A 233 -4.68 16.29 15.43
N SER A 234 -3.92 16.75 14.43
CA SER A 234 -4.48 17.26 13.16
C SER A 234 -4.18 16.35 11.97
N LEU A 235 -3.70 15.13 12.23
CA LEU A 235 -3.24 14.21 11.20
C LEU A 235 -4.34 13.86 10.20
N THR A 236 -4.00 13.97 8.92
CA THR A 236 -4.86 13.68 7.77
C THR A 236 -4.15 12.77 6.77
N ILE A 237 -4.88 12.19 5.84
CA ILE A 237 -4.30 11.42 4.71
C ILE A 237 -3.37 12.30 3.87
N ASP A 238 -3.71 13.58 3.74
CA ASP A 238 -2.93 14.57 3.01
C ASP A 238 -1.50 14.68 3.49
N ASP A 239 -1.30 14.54 4.82
CA ASP A 239 0.02 14.64 5.43
C ASP A 239 0.90 13.44 5.04
N PHE A 240 0.32 12.24 4.94
CA PHE A 240 1.03 11.06 4.42
C PHE A 240 1.47 11.26 2.96
N ILE A 241 0.56 11.75 2.11
CA ILE A 241 0.84 11.95 0.68
C ILE A 241 1.92 13.00 0.47
N LYS A 242 1.83 14.13 1.18
CA LYS A 242 2.80 15.23 1.09
C LYS A 242 4.18 14.82 1.55
N GLU A 243 4.25 14.04 2.61
CA GLU A 243 5.52 13.60 3.17
C GLU A 243 6.20 12.52 2.34
N ALA A 244 5.42 11.55 1.85
CA ALA A 244 5.94 10.48 1.03
C ALA A 244 6.33 10.94 -0.39
N GLN A 245 5.61 11.92 -0.95
CA GLN A 245 5.72 12.34 -2.36
C GLN A 245 5.83 11.15 -3.32
N SER A 246 5.04 10.14 -3.04
CA SER A 246 5.20 8.81 -3.59
C SER A 246 4.94 8.76 -5.10
N PRO A 247 5.83 8.12 -5.89
CA PRO A 247 5.58 7.84 -7.30
C PRO A 247 4.48 6.80 -7.51
N TYR A 248 3.92 6.28 -6.42
CA TYR A 248 3.02 5.13 -6.43
C TYR A 248 2.11 5.15 -5.21
N LEU A 249 0.81 4.95 -5.40
CA LEU A 249 -0.19 4.95 -4.33
C LEU A 249 -1.17 3.79 -4.53
N HIS A 250 -1.44 3.05 -3.45
CA HIS A 250 -2.56 2.11 -3.41
C HIS A 250 -3.84 2.84 -3.06
N ILE A 251 -4.90 2.53 -3.79
CA ILE A 251 -6.19 3.19 -3.70
C ILE A 251 -7.31 2.20 -3.48
N SER A 252 -7.91 2.28 -2.33
CA SER A 252 -9.24 1.75 -2.03
C SER A 252 -9.96 2.72 -1.09
N ASP A 253 -11.28 2.59 -0.96
CA ASP A 253 -12.00 3.39 0.02
C ASP A 253 -11.94 2.74 1.40
N SER A 254 -12.13 3.55 2.42
CA SER A 254 -12.13 3.15 3.82
C SER A 254 -13.05 4.07 4.63
N VAL A 255 -13.34 3.69 5.86
CA VAL A 255 -14.19 4.50 6.75
C VAL A 255 -13.33 5.23 7.77
N LEU A 256 -13.15 6.54 7.56
CA LEU A 256 -12.43 7.41 8.46
C LEU A 256 -13.29 7.75 9.70
N PHE A 257 -12.76 7.50 10.89
CA PHE A 257 -13.35 7.91 12.16
C PHE A 257 -13.21 9.43 12.34
N ARG A 258 -14.35 10.13 12.57
CA ARG A 258 -14.39 11.58 12.72
C ARG A 258 -14.43 11.98 14.20
N ASP A 259 -13.93 13.17 14.52
CA ASP A 259 -13.86 13.64 15.91
C ASP A 259 -15.22 13.73 16.62
N ASN A 260 -16.29 13.99 15.86
CA ASN A 260 -17.66 14.03 16.38
C ASN A 260 -18.32 12.65 16.51
N ASP A 261 -17.68 11.59 16.02
CA ASP A 261 -18.23 10.25 16.12
C ASP A 261 -18.22 9.79 17.58
N LYS A 262 -19.35 9.20 18.01
CA LYS A 262 -19.44 8.54 19.31
C LYS A 262 -18.71 7.20 19.25
N TYR A 263 -18.50 6.60 20.43
CA TYR A 263 -17.97 5.23 20.49
C TYR A 263 -18.81 4.33 19.55
N PRO A 264 -18.19 3.70 18.57
CA PRO A 264 -18.93 2.94 17.56
C PRO A 264 -19.49 1.65 18.16
N LYS A 265 -20.75 1.35 17.84
CA LYS A 265 -21.35 0.04 18.19
C LYS A 265 -20.60 -1.13 17.50
N ASN A 266 -20.05 -0.87 16.34
CA ASN A 266 -19.21 -1.79 15.58
C ASN A 266 -17.88 -1.11 15.25
N ILE A 267 -16.84 -1.39 16.07
CA ILE A 267 -15.50 -0.83 15.90
C ILE A 267 -14.81 -1.37 14.64
N ASP A 268 -15.18 -2.58 14.19
CA ASP A 268 -14.56 -3.22 13.03
C ASP A 268 -14.70 -2.38 11.75
N ILE A 269 -15.75 -1.58 11.67
CA ILE A 269 -15.95 -0.66 10.53
C ILE A 269 -14.77 0.33 10.36
N TYR A 270 -14.13 0.72 11.45
CA TYR A 270 -13.00 1.65 11.44
C TYR A 270 -11.63 0.96 11.45
N LEU A 271 -11.60 -0.33 11.73
CA LEU A 271 -10.34 -1.08 11.88
C LEU A 271 -10.10 -2.09 10.76
N LYS A 272 -11.11 -2.34 9.91
CA LYS A 272 -11.05 -3.38 8.87
C LYS A 272 -11.62 -2.91 7.53
N SER A 273 -11.91 -1.63 7.39
CA SER A 273 -12.50 -1.10 6.16
C SER A 273 -11.43 -0.79 5.12
N GLU A 274 -10.69 -1.79 4.69
CA GLU A 274 -9.79 -1.71 3.55
C GLU A 274 -10.41 -2.41 2.32
N GLY A 275 -9.90 -2.12 1.14
CA GLY A 275 -10.34 -2.76 -0.09
C GLY A 275 -11.74 -2.35 -0.57
N LEU A 276 -12.36 -1.32 0.02
CA LEU A 276 -13.71 -0.89 -0.36
C LEU A 276 -13.72 -0.23 -1.73
N THR A 277 -14.82 -0.44 -2.46
CA THR A 277 -15.11 0.31 -3.69
C THR A 277 -15.25 1.80 -3.38
N LEU A 278 -14.71 2.67 -4.24
CA LEU A 278 -14.78 4.13 -4.08
C LEU A 278 -16.23 4.60 -3.91
N GLY A 279 -16.47 5.42 -2.88
CA GLY A 279 -17.80 5.90 -2.48
C GLY A 279 -18.54 4.97 -1.52
N ARG A 280 -17.93 3.88 -1.06
CA ARG A 280 -18.48 3.02 0.01
C ARG A 280 -17.97 3.38 1.40
N GLY A 281 -16.83 4.04 1.47
CA GLY A 281 -16.29 4.67 2.66
C GLY A 281 -16.62 6.16 2.71
N ASN A 282 -15.69 6.93 3.26
CA ASN A 282 -15.84 8.38 3.38
C ASN A 282 -14.54 9.16 3.15
N ILE A 283 -13.60 8.56 2.39
CA ILE A 283 -12.34 9.21 2.00
C ILE A 283 -12.64 10.30 0.96
N ASP A 284 -11.99 11.46 1.12
CA ASP A 284 -12.10 12.58 0.19
C ASP A 284 -11.12 12.43 -0.99
N PHE A 285 -11.54 11.71 -2.01
CA PHE A 285 -10.72 11.52 -3.23
C PHE A 285 -10.59 12.81 -4.07
N ASP A 286 -11.52 13.76 -3.98
CA ASP A 286 -11.39 15.09 -4.61
C ASP A 286 -10.23 15.85 -3.94
N GLY A 287 -10.15 15.80 -2.60
CA GLY A 287 -9.04 16.36 -1.81
C GLY A 287 -7.70 15.72 -2.16
N ILE A 288 -7.61 14.40 -2.17
CA ILE A 288 -6.40 13.65 -2.56
C ILE A 288 -5.93 14.06 -3.96
N MET A 289 -6.84 14.10 -4.93
CA MET A 289 -6.51 14.51 -6.30
C MET A 289 -6.00 15.95 -6.37
N ASN A 290 -6.59 16.86 -5.59
CA ASN A 290 -6.13 18.24 -5.51
C ASN A 290 -4.69 18.33 -4.99
N ILE A 291 -4.35 17.58 -3.95
CA ILE A 291 -2.99 17.57 -3.39
C ILE A 291 -1.98 17.07 -4.41
N ILE A 292 -2.28 15.97 -5.10
CA ILE A 292 -1.41 15.44 -6.16
C ILE A 292 -1.18 16.49 -7.26
N LEU A 293 -2.25 17.17 -7.67
CA LEU A 293 -2.18 18.22 -8.71
C LEU A 293 -1.44 19.48 -8.25
N ASP A 294 -1.67 19.92 -6.99
CA ASP A 294 -1.06 21.14 -6.43
C ASP A 294 0.44 20.96 -6.19
N ASN A 295 0.85 19.79 -5.74
CA ASN A 295 2.25 19.47 -5.50
C ASN A 295 2.96 18.89 -6.73
N GLN A 296 2.29 18.79 -7.88
CA GLN A 296 2.81 18.27 -9.14
C GLN A 296 3.45 16.86 -9.01
N ILE A 297 2.86 16.00 -8.20
CA ILE A 297 3.38 14.65 -7.94
C ILE A 297 3.11 13.77 -9.15
N ASP A 298 4.18 13.24 -9.77
CA ASP A 298 4.07 12.16 -10.76
C ASP A 298 3.78 10.85 -10.03
N THR A 299 2.61 10.26 -10.27
CA THR A 299 2.21 9.06 -9.52
C THR A 299 1.38 8.07 -10.33
N THR A 300 1.43 6.82 -9.91
CA THR A 300 0.57 5.74 -10.41
C THR A 300 -0.38 5.31 -9.30
N PHE A 301 -1.67 5.43 -9.52
CA PHE A 301 -2.71 4.90 -8.63
C PHE A 301 -3.00 3.45 -8.96
N ILE A 302 -2.78 2.55 -8.03
CA ILE A 302 -3.19 1.15 -8.16
C ILE A 302 -4.46 0.91 -7.36
N LEU A 303 -5.47 0.40 -8.04
CA LEU A 303 -6.74 0.09 -7.41
C LEU A 303 -6.63 -1.24 -6.66
N GLU A 304 -6.55 -1.16 -5.33
CA GLU A 304 -6.57 -2.31 -4.43
C GLU A 304 -7.99 -2.57 -3.89
N ILE A 305 -8.95 -2.63 -4.80
CA ILE A 305 -10.36 -2.81 -4.45
C ILE A 305 -10.72 -4.28 -4.54
N ASP A 306 -11.36 -4.79 -3.49
CA ASP A 306 -11.90 -6.14 -3.47
C ASP A 306 -13.30 -6.19 -4.11
N PRO A 307 -13.59 -7.22 -4.89
CA PRO A 307 -14.92 -7.37 -5.49
C PRO A 307 -15.96 -7.66 -4.41
N ILE A 308 -17.12 -7.00 -4.52
CA ILE A 308 -18.22 -7.13 -3.55
C ILE A 308 -18.72 -8.58 -3.45
N ASP A 309 -18.69 -9.33 -4.55
CA ASP A 309 -19.10 -10.72 -4.63
C ASP A 309 -17.95 -11.72 -4.32
N GLY A 310 -16.77 -11.21 -3.97
CA GLY A 310 -15.57 -12.01 -3.73
C GLY A 310 -14.93 -12.60 -4.99
N ASN A 311 -15.47 -12.30 -6.19
CA ASN A 311 -14.96 -12.87 -7.44
C ASN A 311 -13.78 -12.08 -8.00
N GLN A 312 -12.56 -12.40 -7.54
CA GLN A 312 -11.34 -11.78 -8.02
C GLN A 312 -11.06 -11.98 -9.52
N ASN A 313 -11.65 -13.01 -10.14
CA ASN A 313 -11.47 -13.29 -11.58
C ASN A 313 -12.30 -12.34 -12.46
N ASN A 314 -13.26 -11.63 -11.89
CA ASN A 314 -14.03 -10.59 -12.57
C ASN A 314 -14.27 -9.39 -11.64
N ASN A 315 -13.21 -8.67 -11.31
CA ASN A 315 -13.29 -7.54 -10.38
C ASN A 315 -13.67 -6.24 -11.11
N THR A 316 -14.96 -6.03 -11.32
CA THR A 316 -15.47 -4.79 -11.95
C THR A 316 -15.26 -3.55 -11.09
N ALA A 317 -15.13 -3.71 -9.76
CA ALA A 317 -14.96 -2.59 -8.85
C ALA A 317 -13.64 -1.82 -9.11
N GLN A 318 -12.58 -2.49 -9.54
CA GLN A 318 -11.34 -1.79 -9.93
C GLN A 318 -11.53 -0.94 -11.18
N LEU A 319 -12.27 -1.42 -12.19
CA LEU A 319 -12.58 -0.63 -13.40
C LEU A 319 -13.41 0.62 -13.04
N GLU A 320 -14.43 0.44 -12.22
CA GLU A 320 -15.28 1.56 -11.77
C GLU A 320 -14.47 2.56 -10.92
N GLY A 321 -13.55 2.09 -10.09
CA GLY A 321 -12.61 2.92 -9.35
C GLY A 321 -11.74 3.78 -10.27
N VAL A 322 -11.13 3.19 -11.31
CA VAL A 322 -10.36 3.96 -12.31
C VAL A 322 -11.23 5.01 -13.00
N LYS A 323 -12.44 4.65 -13.42
CA LYS A 323 -13.37 5.60 -14.05
C LYS A 323 -13.75 6.75 -13.11
N ALA A 324 -13.99 6.45 -11.85
CA ALA A 324 -14.31 7.46 -10.83
C ALA A 324 -13.15 8.46 -10.68
N LEU A 325 -11.93 7.98 -10.50
CA LEU A 325 -10.73 8.83 -10.36
C LEU A 325 -10.45 9.65 -11.62
N LEU A 326 -10.63 9.09 -12.81
CA LEU A 326 -10.53 9.84 -14.08
C LEU A 326 -11.56 10.95 -14.17
N ASN A 327 -12.79 10.74 -13.69
CA ASN A 327 -13.83 11.76 -13.68
C ASN A 327 -13.50 12.88 -12.68
N ILE A 328 -13.02 12.53 -11.47
CA ILE A 328 -12.54 13.48 -10.46
C ILE A 328 -11.42 14.33 -11.05
N GLN A 329 -10.40 13.73 -11.64
CA GLN A 329 -9.28 14.43 -12.27
C GLN A 329 -9.76 15.42 -13.34
N LYS A 330 -10.63 14.98 -14.26
CA LYS A 330 -11.18 15.84 -15.33
C LYS A 330 -11.98 17.01 -14.76
N LYS A 331 -12.82 16.78 -13.77
CA LYS A 331 -13.62 17.81 -13.09
C LYS A 331 -12.71 18.89 -12.51
N ILE A 332 -11.71 18.50 -11.71
CA ILE A 332 -10.79 19.43 -11.05
C ILE A 332 -10.00 20.25 -12.06
N ILE A 333 -9.44 19.61 -13.10
CA ILE A 333 -8.70 20.29 -14.14
C ILE A 333 -9.59 21.32 -14.86
N LYS A 334 -10.84 20.99 -15.18
CA LYS A 334 -11.80 21.90 -15.80
C LYS A 334 -12.08 23.12 -14.90
N GLU A 335 -12.37 22.89 -13.62
CA GLU A 335 -12.64 23.97 -12.66
C GLU A 335 -11.44 24.93 -12.50
N ARG A 336 -10.21 24.40 -12.52
CA ARG A 336 -8.98 25.21 -12.48
C ARG A 336 -8.84 26.08 -13.73
N HIS A 337 -9.10 25.52 -14.90
CA HIS A 337 -9.08 26.29 -16.17
C HIS A 337 -10.14 27.40 -16.21
N GLU A 338 -11.34 27.13 -15.70
CA GLU A 338 -12.41 28.13 -15.63
C GLU A 338 -12.04 29.28 -14.68
N LYS A 339 -11.47 28.98 -13.51
CA LYS A 339 -10.98 30.01 -12.58
C LYS A 339 -9.86 30.87 -13.18
N CYS A 340 -8.89 30.27 -13.88
CA CYS A 340 -7.82 31.02 -14.54
C CYS A 340 -8.31 31.92 -15.69
N ARG A 341 -9.46 31.63 -16.31
CA ARG A 341 -10.05 32.47 -17.35
C ARG A 341 -10.90 33.60 -16.80
N ALA A 342 -11.33 33.50 -15.55
CA ALA A 342 -12.15 34.52 -14.90
C ALA A 342 -11.34 35.59 -14.16
N LEU A 343 -10.02 35.41 -14.05
CA LEU A 343 -9.01 36.37 -13.59
C LEU A 343 -8.39 37.12 -14.76
#